data_4890ca0fecbc168d18f25654c15467c5
#
_entry.id   4890ca0fecbc168d18f25654c15467c5
#
_cell.length_a   1.000
_cell.length_b   1.000
_cell.length_c   1.000
_cell.angle_alpha   90.00
_cell.angle_beta   90.00
_cell.angle_gamma   90.00
#
_symmetry.space_group_name_H-M   'P 1'
#
loop_
_entity.id
_entity.type
_entity.pdbx_description
1 polymer ?
#
loop_
_entity_poly.entity_id
_entity_poly.type
_entity_poly.pdbx_seq_one_letter_code
_entity_poly.pdbx_strand_id
1 'polypeptide(L)'
;MVETCLPVLVLRNIILFPQSEIRIELENDKDKELISLAESYYNKHILVVHHNDMFSENISVDDYPKIGVLGYINMKLDLPNNKTRIVIRGLNRVQVKNYEKSDSFVTSVIDEIHYKKLDKYEEIAFSRSLIKQVEYYIEQNPNMSNSVLSQILGINDIDKITDVLVMSIPGTYERKLEYLNEVDPTNRVMMLLEDINQELKIIKLEQRIEEKVNTNIEKSQRDFILQEKIKAIKEELGVSYDKDTEIDSIRSKMDSISLPDKVRERLNIEISRYEATSMSSPEIGMIKTYIDTILSLPWNKKTIDNKDLNKAMSVLDSSHFGLNEVKIRIIEYLALLQMNNNTNSPIICLVGPPGVGKTTFAKSVA
;
A
#
# COMPACT_ATOMS: atom_id res chain seq x y z
N MET A 1 15.94 -41.71 33.26
CA MET A 1 16.02 -40.72 32.15
C MET A 1 17.34 -40.01 32.30
N VAL A 2 18.21 -40.07 31.29
CA VAL A 2 19.48 -39.35 31.30
C VAL A 2 19.17 -37.89 31.00
N GLU A 3 19.28 -37.03 32.01
CA GLU A 3 19.18 -35.59 31.78
C GLU A 3 20.31 -35.20 30.81
N THR A 4 19.95 -34.84 29.59
CA THR A 4 20.92 -34.45 28.57
C THR A 4 21.14 -32.94 28.68
N CYS A 5 22.27 -32.54 29.17
CA CYS A 5 22.70 -31.14 29.21
C CYS A 5 23.31 -30.79 27.83
N LEU A 6 22.82 -29.76 27.17
CA LEU A 6 23.28 -29.35 25.82
C LEU A 6 23.65 -27.86 25.79
N PRO A 7 24.61 -27.47 24.95
CA PRO A 7 24.89 -26.06 24.68
C PRO A 7 23.73 -25.45 23.88
N VAL A 8 23.43 -24.17 24.17
CA VAL A 8 22.28 -23.45 23.62
C VAL A 8 22.71 -22.43 22.58
N LEU A 9 22.22 -22.59 21.35
CA LEU A 9 22.34 -21.59 20.29
C LEU A 9 21.02 -20.82 20.15
N VAL A 10 21.08 -19.51 20.27
CA VAL A 10 19.92 -18.65 20.13
C VAL A 10 19.88 -18.11 18.69
N LEU A 11 18.84 -18.46 17.95
CA LEU A 11 18.62 -17.95 16.61
C LEU A 11 17.61 -16.80 16.59
N ARG A 12 17.84 -15.87 15.66
CA ARG A 12 16.97 -14.73 15.36
C ARG A 12 16.71 -14.72 13.87
N ASN A 13 15.54 -14.37 13.43
CA ASN A 13 15.17 -14.24 12.01
C ASN A 13 15.09 -15.56 11.21
N ILE A 14 15.63 -16.65 11.71
CA ILE A 14 15.58 -17.97 11.07
C ILE A 14 15.05 -18.96 12.08
N ILE A 15 14.12 -19.80 11.68
CA ILE A 15 13.54 -20.83 12.55
C ILE A 15 14.01 -22.20 12.05
N LEU A 16 14.56 -22.98 12.96
CA LEU A 16 14.84 -24.39 12.75
C LEU A 16 13.62 -25.19 13.19
N PHE A 17 13.05 -25.94 12.26
CA PHE A 17 12.02 -26.92 12.60
C PHE A 17 12.60 -28.35 12.67
N PRO A 18 11.97 -29.26 13.40
CA PRO A 18 12.29 -30.68 13.28
C PRO A 18 12.24 -31.14 11.83
N GLN A 19 13.11 -32.08 11.45
CA GLN A 19 13.26 -32.60 10.10
C GLN A 19 13.71 -31.59 9.04
N SER A 20 13.94 -30.32 9.40
CA SER A 20 14.48 -29.30 8.49
C SER A 20 15.99 -29.12 8.64
N GLU A 21 16.59 -28.49 7.66
CA GLU A 21 18.02 -28.13 7.67
C GLU A 21 18.17 -26.63 7.39
N ILE A 22 18.98 -25.96 8.20
CA ILE A 22 19.29 -24.57 8.01
C ILE A 22 20.78 -24.36 7.82
N ARG A 23 21.12 -23.33 7.03
CA ARG A 23 22.49 -22.87 6.81
C ARG A 23 22.63 -21.47 7.38
N ILE A 24 23.54 -21.30 8.33
CA ILE A 24 23.79 -20.01 8.97
C ILE A 24 25.27 -19.67 8.95
N GLU A 25 25.55 -18.37 8.94
CA GLU A 25 26.92 -17.85 9.07
C GLU A 25 27.05 -17.19 10.45
N LEU A 26 28.04 -17.64 11.20
CA LEU A 26 28.37 -17.14 12.51
C LEU A 26 29.52 -16.13 12.37
N GLU A 27 29.31 -14.93 12.89
CA GLU A 27 30.28 -13.86 12.95
C GLU A 27 30.84 -13.69 14.37
N ASN A 28 30.03 -13.98 15.38
CA ASN A 28 30.37 -13.84 16.78
C ASN A 28 31.30 -14.98 17.24
N ASP A 29 32.41 -14.63 17.87
CA ASP A 29 33.39 -15.60 18.34
C ASP A 29 32.85 -16.52 19.44
N LYS A 30 31.91 -16.04 20.27
CA LYS A 30 31.24 -16.87 21.29
C LYS A 30 30.45 -18.01 20.67
N ASP A 31 29.71 -17.71 19.60
CA ASP A 31 28.89 -18.71 18.91
C ASP A 31 29.79 -19.76 18.20
N LYS A 32 30.93 -19.32 17.67
CA LYS A 32 31.92 -20.24 17.06
C LYS A 32 32.57 -21.16 18.11
N GLU A 33 32.92 -20.63 19.28
CA GLU A 33 33.38 -21.42 20.41
C GLU A 33 32.37 -22.44 20.86
N LEU A 34 31.09 -22.03 20.98
CA LEU A 34 29.95 -22.88 21.36
C LEU A 34 29.79 -24.05 20.36
N ILE A 35 29.87 -23.79 19.06
CA ILE A 35 29.80 -24.84 18.03
C ILE A 35 31.03 -25.82 18.14
N SER A 36 32.23 -25.29 18.38
CA SER A 36 33.41 -26.11 18.55
C SER A 36 33.31 -26.99 19.79
N LEU A 37 32.70 -26.47 20.84
CA LEU A 37 32.45 -27.19 22.07
C LEU A 37 31.37 -28.28 21.87
N ALA A 38 30.31 -27.99 21.13
CA ALA A 38 29.29 -28.96 20.75
C ALA A 38 29.87 -30.12 19.94
N GLU A 39 30.79 -29.87 19.01
CA GLU A 39 31.50 -30.90 18.25
C GLU A 39 32.40 -31.78 19.13
N SER A 40 33.10 -31.17 20.08
CA SER A 40 34.13 -31.87 20.87
C SER A 40 33.52 -32.68 22.05
N TYR A 41 32.50 -32.16 22.69
CA TYR A 41 31.98 -32.70 23.96
C TYR A 41 30.55 -33.18 23.92
N TYR A 42 29.72 -32.75 22.93
CA TYR A 42 28.30 -33.06 22.88
C TYR A 42 27.87 -33.83 21.62
N ASN A 43 28.81 -34.59 21.03
CA ASN A 43 28.54 -35.40 19.85
C ASN A 43 27.81 -34.65 18.72
N LYS A 44 28.18 -33.37 18.51
CA LYS A 44 27.54 -32.47 17.53
C LYS A 44 26.07 -32.14 17.78
N HIS A 45 25.55 -32.44 18.99
CA HIS A 45 24.22 -32.06 19.37
C HIS A 45 24.24 -30.66 20.02
N ILE A 46 23.19 -29.90 19.72
CA ILE A 46 23.01 -28.55 20.18
C ILE A 46 21.52 -28.28 20.41
N LEU A 47 21.19 -27.51 21.43
CA LEU A 47 19.83 -26.99 21.59
C LEU A 47 19.71 -25.68 20.81
N VAL A 48 18.78 -25.61 19.88
CA VAL A 48 18.45 -24.37 19.16
C VAL A 48 17.15 -23.79 19.71
N VAL A 49 17.22 -22.54 20.11
CA VAL A 49 16.06 -21.79 20.62
C VAL A 49 15.88 -20.51 19.81
N HIS A 50 14.65 -20.02 19.74
CA HIS A 50 14.28 -18.91 18.90
C HIS A 50 13.70 -17.79 19.74
N HIS A 51 14.26 -16.60 19.62
CA HIS A 51 13.81 -15.46 20.40
C HIS A 51 12.74 -14.65 19.65
N ASN A 52 11.71 -14.20 20.37
CA ASN A 52 10.61 -13.43 19.80
C ASN A 52 11.02 -12.02 19.37
N ASP A 53 12.02 -11.43 20.06
CA ASP A 53 12.48 -10.08 19.76
C ASP A 53 13.72 -10.12 18.86
N MET A 54 13.55 -9.64 17.63
CA MET A 54 14.61 -9.57 16.62
C MET A 54 15.73 -8.56 16.95
N PHE A 55 15.44 -7.54 17.77
CA PHE A 55 16.27 -6.35 17.95
C PHE A 55 16.96 -6.25 19.33
N SER A 56 16.59 -7.09 20.27
CA SER A 56 17.15 -7.07 21.62
C SER A 56 18.62 -7.60 21.61
N GLU A 57 19.58 -6.75 21.96
CA GLU A 57 20.98 -7.14 22.05
C GLU A 57 21.31 -7.90 23.33
N ASN A 58 20.61 -7.62 24.44
CA ASN A 58 20.84 -8.25 25.73
C ASN A 58 19.59 -9.00 26.20
N ILE A 59 19.54 -10.29 25.93
CA ILE A 59 18.47 -11.16 26.38
C ILE A 59 18.88 -11.76 27.73
N SER A 60 18.00 -11.60 28.73
CA SER A 60 18.17 -12.35 29.97
C SER A 60 17.91 -13.82 29.75
N VAL A 61 18.61 -14.69 30.45
CA VAL A 61 18.39 -16.14 30.36
C VAL A 61 16.96 -16.51 30.78
N ASP A 62 16.33 -15.67 31.63
CA ASP A 62 14.96 -15.86 32.11
C ASP A 62 13.92 -15.64 30.97
N ASP A 63 14.29 -14.92 29.93
CA ASP A 63 13.44 -14.64 28.74
C ASP A 63 13.54 -15.71 27.65
N TYR A 64 14.35 -16.73 27.85
CA TYR A 64 14.50 -17.81 26.87
C TYR A 64 13.26 -18.69 26.79
N PRO A 65 12.88 -19.14 25.56
CA PRO A 65 11.69 -19.93 25.36
C PRO A 65 11.78 -21.31 26.03
N LYS A 66 10.63 -21.85 26.45
CA LYS A 66 10.53 -23.17 27.06
C LYS A 66 10.52 -24.31 26.02
N ILE A 67 10.36 -24.00 24.78
CA ILE A 67 10.38 -24.95 23.65
C ILE A 67 11.58 -24.65 22.77
N GLY A 68 12.33 -25.68 22.44
CA GLY A 68 13.45 -25.60 21.50
C GLY A 68 13.48 -26.78 20.55
N VAL A 69 14.48 -26.80 19.69
CA VAL A 69 14.74 -27.90 18.75
C VAL A 69 16.10 -28.50 19.05
N LEU A 70 16.12 -29.80 19.26
CA LEU A 70 17.36 -30.56 19.28
C LEU A 70 17.96 -30.57 17.88
N GLY A 71 19.09 -29.89 17.70
CA GLY A 71 19.80 -29.81 16.46
C GLY A 71 21.03 -30.70 16.41
N TYR A 72 21.38 -31.14 15.20
CA TYR A 72 22.61 -31.85 14.92
C TYR A 72 23.42 -31.07 13.89
N ILE A 73 24.70 -30.81 14.18
CA ILE A 73 25.62 -30.09 13.32
C ILE A 73 26.15 -31.04 12.23
N ASN A 74 25.57 -30.91 11.01
CA ASN A 74 25.96 -31.74 9.87
C ASN A 74 27.32 -31.32 9.30
N MET A 75 27.54 -30.01 9.21
CA MET A 75 28.77 -29.48 8.57
C MET A 75 29.19 -28.18 9.26
N LYS A 76 30.49 -27.99 9.40
CA LYS A 76 31.12 -26.75 9.79
C LYS A 76 32.17 -26.42 8.76
N LEU A 77 32.20 -25.18 8.28
CA LEU A 77 33.17 -24.69 7.30
C LEU A 77 33.64 -23.30 7.71
N ASP A 78 34.92 -23.17 7.97
CA ASP A 78 35.54 -21.87 8.24
C ASP A 78 35.79 -21.13 6.93
N LEU A 79 35.28 -19.91 6.85
CA LEU A 79 35.35 -19.04 5.69
C LEU A 79 36.39 -17.95 5.87
N PRO A 80 36.90 -17.33 4.78
CA PRO A 80 37.68 -16.10 4.85
C PRO A 80 36.95 -15.02 5.65
N ASN A 81 37.69 -14.08 6.26
CA ASN A 81 37.17 -12.96 7.06
C ASN A 81 36.55 -13.36 8.41
N ASN A 82 37.09 -14.39 9.05
CA ASN A 82 36.67 -14.81 10.38
C ASN A 82 35.17 -15.16 10.47
N LYS A 83 34.59 -15.74 9.42
CA LYS A 83 33.19 -16.24 9.41
C LYS A 83 33.20 -17.76 9.44
N THR A 84 32.26 -18.35 10.15
CA THR A 84 32.05 -19.81 10.17
C THR A 84 30.67 -20.14 9.65
N ARG A 85 30.57 -20.90 8.58
CA ARG A 85 29.29 -21.41 8.07
C ARG A 85 29.00 -22.76 8.68
N ILE A 86 27.83 -22.93 9.22
CA ILE A 86 27.36 -24.19 9.78
C ILE A 86 26.05 -24.62 9.12
N VAL A 87 25.87 -25.93 9.08
CA VAL A 87 24.64 -26.57 8.64
C VAL A 87 24.09 -27.36 9.82
N ILE A 88 22.92 -26.98 10.29
CA ILE A 88 22.24 -27.63 11.41
C ILE A 88 20.98 -28.33 10.90
N ARG A 89 20.83 -29.60 11.24
CA ARG A 89 19.59 -30.36 11.02
C ARG A 89 18.81 -30.43 12.31
N GLY A 90 17.55 -30.05 12.27
CA GLY A 90 16.60 -30.24 13.37
C GLY A 90 16.21 -31.71 13.49
N LEU A 91 16.29 -32.25 14.68
CA LEU A 91 15.91 -33.63 14.97
C LEU A 91 14.50 -33.67 15.54
N ASN A 92 14.34 -33.25 16.78
CA ASN A 92 13.09 -33.30 17.51
C ASN A 92 12.83 -31.97 18.25
N ARG A 93 11.57 -31.65 18.45
CA ARG A 93 11.12 -30.60 19.37
C ARG A 93 11.31 -31.06 20.80
N VAL A 94 11.84 -30.20 21.67
CA VAL A 94 12.16 -30.54 23.05
C VAL A 94 11.66 -29.47 24.01
N GLN A 95 11.33 -29.90 25.22
CA GLN A 95 10.99 -28.99 26.31
C GLN A 95 12.26 -28.68 27.13
N VAL A 96 12.45 -27.40 27.42
CA VAL A 96 13.57 -26.92 28.21
C VAL A 96 13.15 -26.85 29.69
N LYS A 97 13.92 -27.50 30.54
CA LYS A 97 13.68 -27.50 31.98
C LYS A 97 14.27 -26.28 32.67
N ASN A 98 15.55 -26.05 32.43
CA ASN A 98 16.29 -24.94 33.00
C ASN A 98 17.40 -24.49 32.04
N TYR A 99 17.82 -23.26 32.21
CA TYR A 99 18.98 -22.69 31.52
C TYR A 99 20.05 -22.38 32.58
N GLU A 100 21.26 -22.78 32.32
CA GLU A 100 22.41 -22.51 33.19
C GLU A 100 23.43 -21.66 32.43
N LYS A 101 23.71 -20.49 32.96
CA LYS A 101 24.70 -19.58 32.36
C LYS A 101 26.07 -19.88 32.92
N SER A 102 27.00 -20.27 32.05
CA SER A 102 28.44 -20.30 32.33
C SER A 102 29.08 -19.00 31.84
N ASP A 103 30.34 -18.78 32.15
CA ASP A 103 31.04 -17.53 31.81
C ASP A 103 31.07 -17.24 30.30
N SER A 104 31.12 -18.27 29.45
CA SER A 104 31.26 -18.15 28.00
C SER A 104 30.02 -18.55 27.20
N PHE A 105 29.17 -19.41 27.72
CA PHE A 105 28.01 -19.95 27.00
C PHE A 105 26.87 -20.35 27.93
N VAL A 106 25.72 -20.64 27.35
CA VAL A 106 24.53 -21.12 28.06
C VAL A 106 24.35 -22.61 27.77
N THR A 107 24.10 -23.39 28.82
CA THR A 107 23.68 -24.79 28.69
C THR A 107 22.26 -24.96 29.21
N SER A 108 21.64 -26.05 28.80
CA SER A 108 20.24 -26.32 29.17
C SER A 108 20.04 -27.82 29.32
N VAL A 109 19.23 -28.15 30.33
CA VAL A 109 18.70 -29.51 30.50
C VAL A 109 17.39 -29.62 29.75
N ILE A 110 17.29 -30.61 28.86
CA ILE A 110 16.13 -30.84 27.98
C ILE A 110 15.39 -32.10 28.38
N ASP A 111 14.12 -32.11 28.09
CA ASP A 111 13.22 -33.27 28.21
C ASP A 111 12.45 -33.53 26.92
N GLU A 112 12.00 -34.75 26.72
CA GLU A 112 11.11 -35.06 25.62
C GLU A 112 9.74 -34.42 25.82
N ILE A 113 9.15 -33.95 24.74
CA ILE A 113 7.81 -33.40 24.79
C ILE A 113 6.81 -34.55 24.90
N HIS A 114 5.97 -34.48 25.91
CA HIS A 114 4.88 -35.40 26.13
C HIS A 114 3.56 -34.77 25.72
N TYR A 115 2.96 -35.28 24.66
CA TYR A 115 1.60 -34.93 24.27
C TYR A 115 0.74 -36.20 24.17
N LYS A 116 -0.58 -35.98 24.24
CA LYS A 116 -1.53 -37.11 24.06
C LYS A 116 -1.46 -37.61 22.62
N LYS A 117 -0.98 -38.82 22.46
CA LYS A 117 -0.99 -39.44 21.11
C LYS A 117 -2.43 -39.61 20.63
N LEU A 118 -2.66 -39.25 19.37
CA LEU A 118 -3.93 -39.50 18.68
C LEU A 118 -4.18 -40.98 18.57
N ASP A 119 -5.47 -41.38 18.51
CA ASP A 119 -5.82 -42.70 18.06
C ASP A 119 -5.39 -42.90 16.60
N LYS A 120 -5.00 -44.11 16.26
CA LYS A 120 -4.52 -44.44 14.91
C LYS A 120 -5.49 -44.04 13.79
N TYR A 121 -6.79 -44.14 14.05
CA TYR A 121 -7.81 -43.75 13.07
C TYR A 121 -7.94 -42.24 12.95
N GLU A 122 -7.82 -41.52 14.06
CA GLU A 122 -7.80 -40.02 14.08
C GLU A 122 -6.58 -39.49 13.33
N GLU A 123 -5.40 -40.06 13.59
CA GLU A 123 -4.16 -39.67 12.93
C GLU A 123 -4.26 -39.85 11.40
N ILE A 124 -4.79 -40.99 10.94
CA ILE A 124 -5.03 -41.24 9.52
C ILE A 124 -6.06 -40.28 8.93
N ALA A 125 -7.11 -39.95 9.67
CA ALA A 125 -8.14 -39.03 9.21
C ALA A 125 -7.59 -37.60 9.05
N PHE A 126 -6.85 -37.10 10.03
CA PHE A 126 -6.19 -35.77 9.97
C PHE A 126 -5.16 -35.73 8.85
N SER A 127 -4.30 -36.72 8.72
CA SER A 127 -3.30 -36.80 7.65
C SER A 127 -3.94 -36.75 6.26
N ARG A 128 -5.01 -37.55 6.03
CA ARG A 128 -5.73 -37.53 4.76
C ARG A 128 -6.38 -36.17 4.46
N SER A 129 -7.01 -35.57 5.47
CA SER A 129 -7.64 -34.28 5.33
C SER A 129 -6.61 -33.21 4.97
N LEU A 130 -5.49 -33.21 5.67
CA LEU A 130 -4.39 -32.24 5.44
C LEU A 130 -3.78 -32.44 4.05
N ILE A 131 -3.43 -33.65 3.66
CA ILE A 131 -2.86 -33.97 2.35
C ILE A 131 -3.81 -33.49 1.23
N LYS A 132 -5.10 -33.81 1.32
CA LYS A 132 -6.09 -33.38 0.32
C LYS A 132 -6.18 -31.86 0.21
N GLN A 133 -6.08 -31.13 1.32
CA GLN A 133 -6.12 -29.69 1.31
C GLN A 133 -4.82 -29.10 0.73
N VAL A 134 -3.67 -29.71 1.01
CA VAL A 134 -2.38 -29.32 0.43
C VAL A 134 -2.34 -29.61 -1.07
N GLU A 135 -2.85 -30.75 -1.53
CA GLU A 135 -2.99 -31.05 -2.97
C GLU A 135 -3.77 -29.94 -3.69
N TYR A 136 -4.95 -29.59 -3.14
CA TYR A 136 -5.77 -28.52 -3.70
C TYR A 136 -5.05 -27.15 -3.67
N TYR A 137 -4.31 -26.86 -2.60
CA TYR A 137 -3.53 -25.62 -2.48
C TYR A 137 -2.43 -25.54 -3.55
N ILE A 138 -1.70 -26.64 -3.78
CA ILE A 138 -0.65 -26.71 -4.80
C ILE A 138 -1.24 -26.55 -6.21
N GLU A 139 -2.39 -27.14 -6.50
CA GLU A 139 -3.07 -26.97 -7.79
C GLU A 139 -3.46 -25.51 -8.06
N GLN A 140 -3.81 -24.76 -7.03
CA GLN A 140 -4.21 -23.35 -7.16
C GLN A 140 -3.02 -22.38 -7.11
N ASN A 141 -1.85 -22.81 -6.63
CA ASN A 141 -0.67 -21.98 -6.45
C ASN A 141 0.47 -22.38 -7.40
N PRO A 142 0.65 -21.71 -8.55
CA PRO A 142 1.68 -22.05 -9.53
C PRO A 142 3.12 -21.88 -9.00
N ASN A 143 3.30 -21.15 -7.91
CA ASN A 143 4.61 -20.91 -7.30
C ASN A 143 5.04 -22.03 -6.35
N MET A 144 4.14 -22.96 -6.00
CA MET A 144 4.45 -24.05 -5.09
C MET A 144 4.86 -25.32 -5.85
N SER A 145 5.97 -25.91 -5.41
CA SER A 145 6.51 -27.12 -6.05
C SER A 145 5.77 -28.39 -5.61
N ASN A 146 5.48 -29.28 -6.55
CA ASN A 146 4.97 -30.62 -6.28
C ASN A 146 5.92 -31.48 -5.43
N SER A 147 7.18 -31.05 -5.24
CA SER A 147 8.13 -31.74 -4.37
C SER A 147 7.67 -31.83 -2.92
N VAL A 148 6.88 -30.87 -2.46
CA VAL A 148 6.30 -30.88 -1.10
C VAL A 148 5.37 -32.07 -0.89
N LEU A 149 4.51 -32.38 -1.87
CA LEU A 149 3.67 -33.58 -1.81
C LEU A 149 4.51 -34.86 -1.75
N SER A 150 5.57 -34.96 -2.55
CA SER A 150 6.45 -36.10 -2.54
C SER A 150 7.14 -36.32 -1.19
N GLN A 151 7.46 -35.22 -0.49
CA GLN A 151 8.06 -35.31 0.84
C GLN A 151 7.09 -35.79 1.91
N ILE A 152 5.83 -35.36 1.90
CA ILE A 152 4.84 -35.73 2.93
C ILE A 152 4.18 -37.06 2.71
N LEU A 153 3.99 -37.51 1.44
CA LEU A 153 3.35 -38.80 1.12
C LEU A 153 4.10 -40.04 1.66
N GLY A 154 5.41 -39.88 1.95
CA GLY A 154 6.22 -40.95 2.55
C GLY A 154 6.25 -40.94 4.09
N ILE A 155 5.57 -39.99 4.73
CA ILE A 155 5.60 -39.81 6.18
C ILE A 155 4.27 -40.27 6.77
N ASN A 156 4.32 -41.18 7.74
CA ASN A 156 3.12 -41.66 8.44
C ASN A 156 2.82 -40.92 9.75
N ASP A 157 3.75 -40.11 10.21
CA ASP A 157 3.70 -39.40 11.47
C ASP A 157 3.20 -37.96 11.22
N ILE A 158 2.05 -37.63 11.79
CA ILE A 158 1.40 -36.32 11.59
C ILE A 158 2.22 -35.14 12.15
N ASP A 159 2.98 -35.41 13.21
CA ASP A 159 3.90 -34.43 13.80
C ASP A 159 4.95 -34.00 12.77
N LYS A 160 5.55 -34.98 12.09
CA LYS A 160 6.55 -34.69 11.03
C LYS A 160 5.93 -34.09 9.78
N ILE A 161 4.73 -34.50 9.39
CA ILE A 161 4.01 -33.89 8.26
C ILE A 161 3.78 -32.41 8.49
N THR A 162 3.33 -32.04 9.70
CA THR A 162 3.06 -30.63 10.04
C THR A 162 4.34 -29.81 10.01
N ASP A 163 5.45 -30.30 10.55
CA ASP A 163 6.72 -29.59 10.57
C ASP A 163 7.29 -29.31 9.15
N VAL A 164 7.15 -30.27 8.24
CA VAL A 164 7.54 -30.10 6.82
C VAL A 164 6.64 -29.05 6.12
N LEU A 165 5.34 -29.10 6.36
CA LEU A 165 4.38 -28.21 5.71
C LEU A 165 4.53 -26.77 6.17
N VAL A 166 4.75 -26.50 7.45
CA VAL A 166 4.95 -25.16 7.99
C VAL A 166 6.10 -24.43 7.29
N MET A 167 7.13 -25.15 6.90
CA MET A 167 8.27 -24.56 6.17
C MET A 167 7.91 -24.21 4.72
N SER A 168 6.96 -24.90 4.14
CA SER A 168 6.58 -24.76 2.73
C SER A 168 5.47 -23.75 2.50
N ILE A 169 4.68 -23.45 3.53
CA ILE A 169 3.58 -22.48 3.46
C ILE A 169 4.11 -21.08 3.81
N PRO A 170 3.72 -20.02 3.07
CA PRO A 170 4.04 -18.65 3.42
C PRO A 170 3.54 -18.29 4.82
N GLY A 171 4.31 -17.52 5.57
CA GLY A 171 3.91 -17.10 6.90
C GLY A 171 4.96 -16.17 7.52
N THR A 172 4.52 -15.32 8.44
CA THR A 172 5.41 -14.44 9.18
C THR A 172 6.30 -15.22 10.16
N TYR A 173 7.37 -14.59 10.62
CA TYR A 173 8.26 -15.18 11.62
C TYR A 173 7.49 -15.56 12.90
N GLU A 174 6.63 -14.65 13.36
CA GLU A 174 5.80 -14.84 14.56
C GLU A 174 4.86 -16.05 14.40
N ARG A 175 4.19 -16.17 13.23
CA ARG A 175 3.30 -17.30 12.95
C ARG A 175 4.06 -18.62 12.95
N LYS A 176 5.26 -18.66 12.39
CA LYS A 176 6.12 -19.83 12.40
C LYS A 176 6.59 -20.18 13.82
N LEU A 177 6.85 -19.19 14.67
CA LEU A 177 7.13 -19.42 16.10
C LEU A 177 5.94 -20.01 16.86
N GLU A 178 4.71 -19.56 16.56
CA GLU A 178 3.51 -20.17 17.12
C GLU A 178 3.43 -21.66 16.82
N TYR A 179 3.70 -22.07 15.56
CA TYR A 179 3.77 -23.47 15.18
C TYR A 179 4.86 -24.25 15.92
N LEU A 180 6.02 -23.64 16.13
CA LEU A 180 7.10 -24.27 16.85
C LEU A 180 6.73 -24.49 18.33
N ASN A 181 6.06 -23.51 18.93
CA ASN A 181 5.65 -23.54 20.34
C ASN A 181 4.40 -24.40 20.59
N GLU A 182 3.59 -24.66 19.56
CA GLU A 182 2.45 -25.55 19.70
C GLU A 182 2.91 -27.01 19.76
N VAL A 183 2.68 -27.62 20.91
CA VAL A 183 3.13 -28.97 21.21
C VAL A 183 2.20 -30.03 20.63
N ASP A 184 0.87 -29.76 20.63
CA ASP A 184 -0.13 -30.71 20.17
C ASP A 184 -0.19 -30.77 18.64
N PRO A 185 0.11 -31.91 18.02
CA PRO A 185 0.03 -32.06 16.57
C PRO A 185 -1.35 -31.78 15.98
N THR A 186 -2.41 -32.04 16.75
CA THR A 186 -3.79 -31.78 16.32
C THR A 186 -4.05 -30.30 16.13
N ASN A 187 -3.62 -29.52 17.11
CA ASN A 187 -3.73 -28.05 17.02
C ASN A 187 -2.92 -27.50 15.86
N ARG A 188 -1.72 -28.03 15.60
CA ARG A 188 -0.90 -27.65 14.44
C ARG A 188 -1.58 -27.96 13.11
N VAL A 189 -2.25 -29.11 12.99
CA VAL A 189 -3.05 -29.43 11.81
C VAL A 189 -4.17 -28.42 11.60
N MET A 190 -4.89 -28.06 12.67
CA MET A 190 -5.97 -27.07 12.60
C MET A 190 -5.44 -25.72 12.16
N MET A 191 -4.32 -25.27 12.74
CA MET A 191 -3.65 -24.02 12.33
C MET A 191 -3.25 -24.06 10.84
N LEU A 192 -2.67 -25.18 10.37
CA LEU A 192 -2.30 -25.34 8.96
C LEU A 192 -3.50 -25.31 8.02
N LEU A 193 -4.58 -25.99 8.37
CA LEU A 193 -5.81 -25.95 7.58
C LEU A 193 -6.41 -24.54 7.51
N GLU A 194 -6.33 -23.78 8.60
CA GLU A 194 -6.76 -22.40 8.63
C GLU A 194 -5.89 -21.51 7.73
N ASP A 195 -4.56 -21.60 7.88
CA ASP A 195 -3.62 -20.80 7.10
C ASP A 195 -3.71 -21.14 5.60
N ILE A 196 -3.80 -22.41 5.24
CA ILE A 196 -4.01 -22.83 3.84
C ILE A 196 -5.33 -22.26 3.29
N ASN A 197 -6.40 -22.27 4.09
CA ASN A 197 -7.68 -21.69 3.65
C ASN A 197 -7.61 -20.17 3.47
N GLN A 198 -6.83 -19.47 4.29
CA GLN A 198 -6.60 -18.03 4.14
C GLN A 198 -5.81 -17.74 2.86
N GLU A 199 -4.72 -18.47 2.63
CA GLU A 199 -3.91 -18.37 1.41
C GLU A 199 -4.73 -18.66 0.15
N LEU A 200 -5.57 -19.68 0.15
CA LEU A 200 -6.48 -19.95 -0.96
C LEU A 200 -7.46 -18.80 -1.25
N LYS A 201 -7.90 -18.08 -0.23
CA LYS A 201 -8.74 -16.88 -0.43
C LYS A 201 -7.93 -15.75 -1.07
N ILE A 202 -6.67 -15.58 -0.64
CA ILE A 202 -5.76 -14.58 -1.21
C ILE A 202 -5.50 -14.88 -2.69
N ILE A 203 -5.12 -16.10 -3.02
CA ILE A 203 -4.88 -16.54 -4.41
C ILE A 203 -6.09 -16.28 -5.31
N LYS A 204 -7.30 -16.63 -4.84
CA LYS A 204 -8.54 -16.37 -5.59
C LYS A 204 -8.80 -14.87 -5.79
N LEU A 205 -8.41 -14.05 -4.84
CA LEU A 205 -8.54 -12.60 -4.95
C LEU A 205 -7.53 -12.04 -5.95
N GLU A 206 -6.29 -12.50 -5.90
CA GLU A 206 -5.22 -12.14 -6.84
C GLU A 206 -5.63 -12.48 -8.29
N GLN A 207 -6.12 -13.70 -8.53
CA GLN A 207 -6.62 -14.10 -9.85
C GLN A 207 -7.73 -13.19 -10.37
N ARG A 208 -8.70 -12.82 -9.51
CA ARG A 208 -9.77 -11.87 -9.89
C ARG A 208 -9.25 -10.47 -10.21
N ILE A 209 -8.23 -10.01 -9.48
CA ILE A 209 -7.60 -8.72 -9.75
C ILE A 209 -6.88 -8.77 -11.09
N GLU A 210 -6.11 -9.83 -11.34
CA GLU A 210 -5.38 -10.03 -12.59
C GLU A 210 -6.33 -10.12 -13.80
N GLU A 211 -7.42 -10.86 -13.70
CA GLU A 211 -8.47 -10.91 -14.73
C GLU A 211 -9.05 -9.53 -15.03
N LYS A 212 -9.35 -8.73 -13.99
CA LYS A 212 -9.86 -7.36 -14.17
C LYS A 212 -8.83 -6.44 -14.84
N VAL A 213 -7.57 -6.55 -14.43
CA VAL A 213 -6.49 -5.75 -15.01
C VAL A 213 -6.32 -6.11 -16.49
N ASN A 214 -6.25 -7.39 -16.82
CA ASN A 214 -6.12 -7.87 -18.19
C ASN A 214 -7.31 -7.42 -19.06
N THR A 215 -8.55 -7.56 -18.57
CA THR A 215 -9.76 -7.09 -19.27
C THR A 215 -9.72 -5.59 -19.54
N ASN A 216 -9.25 -4.79 -18.59
CA ASN A 216 -9.12 -3.34 -18.77
C ASN A 216 -8.02 -2.97 -19.77
N ILE A 217 -6.89 -3.68 -19.74
CA ILE A 217 -5.79 -3.49 -20.70
C ILE A 217 -6.27 -3.83 -22.11
N GLU A 218 -6.94 -4.97 -22.32
CA GLU A 218 -7.48 -5.37 -23.60
C GLU A 218 -8.50 -4.34 -24.14
N LYS A 219 -9.38 -3.82 -23.27
CA LYS A 219 -10.33 -2.78 -23.64
C LYS A 219 -9.63 -1.50 -24.07
N SER A 220 -8.65 -1.05 -23.30
CA SER A 220 -7.89 0.16 -23.62
C SER A 220 -7.10 0.02 -24.92
N GLN A 221 -6.48 -1.14 -25.17
CA GLN A 221 -5.79 -1.43 -26.43
C GLN A 221 -6.76 -1.44 -27.62
N ARG A 222 -7.92 -2.05 -27.45
CA ARG A 222 -8.96 -2.08 -28.48
C ARG A 222 -9.46 -0.67 -28.82
N ASP A 223 -9.72 0.14 -27.79
CA ASP A 223 -10.17 1.52 -27.97
C ASP A 223 -9.10 2.35 -28.68
N PHE A 224 -7.82 2.17 -28.32
CA PHE A 224 -6.70 2.82 -29.01
C PHE A 224 -6.63 2.41 -30.51
N ILE A 225 -6.69 1.12 -30.81
CA ILE A 225 -6.68 0.62 -32.20
C ILE A 225 -7.87 1.16 -33.00
N LEU A 226 -9.05 1.23 -32.37
CA LEU A 226 -10.24 1.79 -33.00
C LEU A 226 -10.06 3.29 -33.31
N GLN A 227 -9.49 4.06 -32.40
CA GLN A 227 -9.19 5.49 -32.60
C GLN A 227 -8.17 5.69 -33.75
N GLU A 228 -7.10 4.91 -33.77
CA GLU A 228 -6.12 4.98 -34.86
C GLU A 228 -6.73 4.59 -36.22
N LYS A 229 -7.59 3.56 -36.26
CA LYS A 229 -8.33 3.22 -37.48
C LYS A 229 -9.26 4.34 -37.93
N ILE A 230 -10.00 4.97 -37.01
CA ILE A 230 -10.86 6.11 -37.31
C ILE A 230 -10.03 7.27 -37.89
N LYS A 231 -8.87 7.52 -37.29
CA LYS A 231 -7.94 8.56 -37.76
C LYS A 231 -7.45 8.27 -39.18
N ALA A 232 -6.96 7.05 -39.43
CA ALA A 232 -6.51 6.63 -40.77
C ALA A 232 -7.63 6.72 -41.83
N ILE A 233 -8.85 6.29 -41.49
CA ILE A 233 -10.01 6.40 -42.39
C ILE A 233 -10.35 7.87 -42.68
N LYS A 234 -10.29 8.75 -41.67
CA LYS A 234 -10.53 10.18 -41.86
C LYS A 234 -9.46 10.84 -42.74
N GLU A 235 -8.21 10.46 -42.57
CA GLU A 235 -7.09 10.91 -43.43
C GLU A 235 -7.29 10.45 -44.88
N GLU A 236 -7.73 9.21 -45.10
CA GLU A 236 -7.97 8.64 -46.43
C GLU A 236 -9.22 9.25 -47.12
N LEU A 237 -10.24 9.61 -46.37
CA LEU A 237 -11.45 10.31 -46.83
C LEU A 237 -11.24 11.81 -47.08
N GLY A 238 -10.05 12.35 -46.79
CA GLY A 238 -9.77 13.80 -46.93
C GLY A 238 -10.55 14.66 -45.91
N VAL A 239 -11.18 14.04 -44.93
CA VAL A 239 -11.79 14.72 -43.79
C VAL A 239 -10.68 14.98 -42.77
N SER A 240 -9.75 15.86 -43.11
CA SER A 240 -8.92 16.48 -42.12
C SER A 240 -9.88 17.28 -41.21
N TYR A 241 -9.92 16.96 -39.96
CA TYR A 241 -10.33 17.94 -38.96
C TYR A 241 -9.23 18.98 -39.00
N ASP A 242 -9.44 19.92 -39.92
CA ASP A 242 -8.46 20.92 -40.25
C ASP A 242 -8.39 21.78 -39.00
N LYS A 243 -7.33 21.60 -38.23
CA LYS A 243 -7.00 22.48 -37.12
C LYS A 243 -7.04 23.91 -37.61
N ASP A 244 -6.71 24.11 -38.91
CA ASP A 244 -6.75 25.39 -39.58
C ASP A 244 -8.21 25.90 -39.73
N THR A 245 -9.19 25.04 -40.07
CA THR A 245 -10.61 25.47 -40.13
C THR A 245 -11.18 25.79 -38.74
N GLU A 246 -10.73 25.10 -37.70
CA GLU A 246 -11.12 25.41 -36.32
C GLU A 246 -10.51 26.75 -35.84
N ILE A 247 -9.23 26.99 -36.18
CA ILE A 247 -8.54 28.24 -35.90
C ILE A 247 -9.19 29.40 -36.63
N ASP A 248 -9.55 29.22 -37.89
CA ASP A 248 -10.26 30.23 -38.69
C ASP A 248 -11.64 30.54 -38.10
N SER A 249 -12.34 29.53 -37.59
CA SER A 249 -13.60 29.73 -36.83
C SER A 249 -13.40 30.53 -35.54
N ILE A 250 -12.34 30.24 -34.79
CA ILE A 250 -11.98 30.99 -33.54
C ILE A 250 -11.64 32.44 -33.91
N ARG A 251 -10.83 32.69 -34.92
CA ARG A 251 -10.47 34.02 -35.40
C ARG A 251 -11.70 34.80 -35.88
N SER A 252 -12.59 34.18 -36.64
CA SER A 252 -13.83 34.81 -37.10
C SER A 252 -14.73 35.21 -35.94
N LYS A 253 -14.86 34.37 -34.89
CA LYS A 253 -15.57 34.72 -33.65
C LYS A 253 -14.90 35.87 -32.92
N MET A 254 -13.58 35.87 -32.82
CA MET A 254 -12.81 36.95 -32.17
C MET A 254 -13.03 38.29 -32.84
N ASP A 255 -13.11 38.31 -34.20
CA ASP A 255 -13.34 39.54 -34.94
C ASP A 255 -14.80 40.04 -34.90
N SER A 256 -15.75 39.12 -34.66
CA SER A 256 -17.15 39.50 -34.48
C SER A 256 -17.47 40.15 -33.12
N ILE A 257 -16.54 40.04 -32.14
CA ILE A 257 -16.69 40.55 -30.79
C ILE A 257 -15.76 41.74 -30.60
N SER A 258 -16.29 42.89 -30.10
CA SER A 258 -15.44 44.04 -29.73
C SER A 258 -14.73 43.77 -28.41
N LEU A 259 -13.52 43.22 -28.50
CA LEU A 259 -12.68 42.89 -27.36
C LEU A 259 -11.76 44.07 -26.99
N PRO A 260 -11.46 44.25 -25.70
CA PRO A 260 -10.39 45.15 -25.25
C PRO A 260 -9.03 44.72 -25.82
N ASP A 261 -8.16 45.70 -26.17
CA ASP A 261 -6.86 45.43 -26.83
C ASP A 261 -6.02 44.39 -26.08
N LYS A 262 -5.92 44.53 -24.76
CA LYS A 262 -5.18 43.58 -23.89
C LYS A 262 -5.72 42.14 -23.96
N VAL A 263 -7.03 41.99 -24.10
CA VAL A 263 -7.67 40.65 -24.22
C VAL A 263 -7.41 40.08 -25.59
N ARG A 264 -7.48 40.91 -26.63
CA ARG A 264 -7.18 40.50 -28.02
C ARG A 264 -5.73 40.04 -28.16
N GLU A 265 -4.77 40.75 -27.58
CA GLU A 265 -3.35 40.33 -27.54
C GLU A 265 -3.19 38.97 -26.85
N ARG A 266 -3.83 38.80 -25.69
CA ARG A 266 -3.74 37.54 -24.95
C ARG A 266 -4.34 36.37 -25.72
N LEU A 267 -5.50 36.57 -26.34
CA LEU A 267 -6.12 35.53 -27.20
C LEU A 267 -5.23 35.13 -28.37
N ASN A 268 -4.57 36.10 -29.05
CA ASN A 268 -3.64 35.80 -30.13
C ASN A 268 -2.49 34.89 -29.67
N ILE A 269 -1.95 35.15 -28.48
CA ILE A 269 -0.90 34.30 -27.87
C ILE A 269 -1.43 32.86 -27.64
N GLU A 270 -2.63 32.73 -27.09
CA GLU A 270 -3.20 31.42 -26.81
C GLU A 270 -3.61 30.68 -28.09
N ILE A 271 -4.06 31.39 -29.13
CA ILE A 271 -4.33 30.81 -30.47
C ILE A 271 -3.03 30.28 -31.07
N SER A 272 -1.94 31.06 -31.03
CA SER A 272 -0.64 30.61 -31.53
C SER A 272 -0.11 29.39 -30.74
N ARG A 273 -0.38 29.36 -29.42
CA ARG A 273 -0.06 28.20 -28.59
C ARG A 273 -0.92 26.99 -28.98
N TYR A 274 -2.20 27.19 -29.25
CA TYR A 274 -3.10 26.15 -29.76
C TYR A 274 -2.62 25.62 -31.11
N GLU A 275 -2.17 26.50 -32.01
CA GLU A 275 -1.58 26.13 -33.32
C GLU A 275 -0.33 25.26 -33.19
N ALA A 276 0.56 25.61 -32.23
CA ALA A 276 1.84 24.91 -32.01
C ALA A 276 1.68 23.58 -31.26
N THR A 277 0.60 23.38 -30.50
CA THR A 277 0.42 22.22 -29.63
C THR A 277 -0.11 21.03 -30.45
N SER A 278 0.44 19.83 -30.29
CA SER A 278 -0.02 18.62 -30.96
C SER A 278 -1.46 18.25 -30.54
N MET A 279 -2.26 17.76 -31.48
CA MET A 279 -3.64 17.27 -31.20
C MET A 279 -3.71 16.13 -30.20
N SER A 280 -2.64 15.39 -30.01
CA SER A 280 -2.52 14.32 -29.02
C SER A 280 -2.14 14.80 -27.62
N SER A 281 -1.80 16.09 -27.45
CA SER A 281 -1.42 16.64 -26.16
C SER A 281 -2.64 16.84 -25.26
N PRO A 282 -2.61 16.42 -23.99
CA PRO A 282 -3.67 16.71 -23.02
C PRO A 282 -3.91 18.22 -22.80
N GLU A 283 -2.92 19.06 -23.11
CA GLU A 283 -3.01 20.52 -22.94
C GLU A 283 -3.94 21.19 -23.94
N ILE A 284 -4.13 20.57 -25.14
CA ILE A 284 -4.90 21.19 -26.22
C ILE A 284 -6.35 21.46 -25.80
N GLY A 285 -6.96 20.53 -25.04
CA GLY A 285 -8.31 20.69 -24.52
C GLY A 285 -8.43 21.86 -23.53
N MET A 286 -7.41 22.07 -22.71
CA MET A 286 -7.40 23.19 -21.74
C MET A 286 -7.26 24.54 -22.44
N ILE A 287 -6.37 24.63 -23.43
CA ILE A 287 -6.17 25.85 -24.23
C ILE A 287 -7.46 26.21 -24.97
N LYS A 288 -8.10 25.22 -25.59
CA LYS A 288 -9.39 25.42 -26.28
C LYS A 288 -10.48 25.90 -25.33
N THR A 289 -10.63 25.23 -24.19
CA THR A 289 -11.63 25.64 -23.17
C THR A 289 -11.40 27.07 -22.68
N TYR A 290 -10.14 27.46 -22.50
CA TYR A 290 -9.77 28.83 -22.12
C TYR A 290 -10.17 29.85 -23.18
N ILE A 291 -9.85 29.60 -24.46
CA ILE A 291 -10.22 30.46 -25.60
C ILE A 291 -11.75 30.57 -25.69
N ASP A 292 -12.48 29.44 -25.65
CA ASP A 292 -13.92 29.42 -25.74
C ASP A 292 -14.59 30.16 -24.58
N THR A 293 -14.03 30.04 -23.38
CA THR A 293 -14.52 30.79 -22.19
C THR A 293 -14.39 32.29 -22.39
N ILE A 294 -13.22 32.75 -22.84
CA ILE A 294 -12.99 34.19 -23.06
C ILE A 294 -13.95 34.71 -24.16
N LEU A 295 -14.15 33.98 -25.26
CA LEU A 295 -15.03 34.37 -26.34
C LEU A 295 -16.52 34.34 -25.94
N SER A 296 -16.88 33.54 -24.94
CA SER A 296 -18.26 33.48 -24.43
C SER A 296 -18.63 34.59 -23.46
N LEU A 297 -17.64 35.34 -22.94
CA LEU A 297 -17.90 36.39 -21.98
C LEU A 297 -18.63 37.59 -22.65
N PRO A 298 -19.56 38.24 -21.95
CA PRO A 298 -20.34 39.37 -22.48
C PRO A 298 -19.57 40.67 -22.43
N TRP A 299 -18.48 40.81 -23.20
CA TRP A 299 -17.55 41.95 -23.18
C TRP A 299 -18.21 43.33 -23.41
N ASN A 300 -19.29 43.35 -24.20
CA ASN A 300 -19.98 44.59 -24.58
C ASN A 300 -21.32 44.77 -23.84
N LYS A 301 -21.69 43.85 -22.96
CA LYS A 301 -22.91 43.99 -22.17
C LYS A 301 -22.62 44.71 -20.88
N LYS A 302 -23.21 45.85 -20.72
CA LYS A 302 -23.16 46.64 -19.49
C LYS A 302 -24.59 46.80 -18.99
N THR A 303 -24.78 46.73 -17.69
CA THR A 303 -26.01 47.15 -17.03
C THR A 303 -26.09 48.64 -17.05
N ILE A 304 -27.33 49.19 -17.16
CA ILE A 304 -27.58 50.61 -17.04
C ILE A 304 -27.87 50.87 -15.58
N ASP A 305 -26.97 51.66 -14.95
CA ASP A 305 -27.12 52.02 -13.56
C ASP A 305 -28.37 52.92 -13.35
N ASN A 306 -29.10 52.67 -12.28
CA ASN A 306 -30.23 53.52 -11.91
C ASN A 306 -29.76 54.81 -11.28
N LYS A 307 -30.04 55.94 -11.92
CA LYS A 307 -29.61 57.27 -11.46
C LYS A 307 -30.59 57.94 -10.50
N ASP A 308 -31.68 57.28 -10.14
CA ASP A 308 -32.66 57.83 -9.23
C ASP A 308 -32.25 57.58 -7.76
N LEU A 309 -31.73 58.60 -7.10
CA LEU A 309 -31.30 58.58 -5.70
C LEU A 309 -32.46 58.28 -4.73
N ASN A 310 -33.68 58.75 -5.05
CA ASN A 310 -34.85 58.47 -4.21
C ASN A 310 -35.23 56.98 -4.24
N LYS A 311 -35.11 56.37 -5.41
CA LYS A 311 -35.32 54.96 -5.57
C LYS A 311 -34.25 54.12 -4.87
N ALA A 312 -32.98 54.54 -4.97
CA ALA A 312 -31.88 53.93 -4.23
C ALA A 312 -32.12 53.98 -2.71
N MET A 313 -32.53 55.13 -2.17
CA MET A 313 -32.87 55.25 -0.76
C MET A 313 -34.04 54.32 -0.37
N SER A 314 -35.11 54.24 -1.18
CA SER A 314 -36.24 53.38 -0.92
C SER A 314 -35.87 51.87 -0.90
N VAL A 315 -34.94 51.46 -1.76
CA VAL A 315 -34.43 50.05 -1.78
C VAL A 315 -33.63 49.76 -0.52
N LEU A 316 -32.78 50.72 -0.10
CA LEU A 316 -32.01 50.59 1.14
C LEU A 316 -32.90 50.53 2.37
N ASP A 317 -33.98 51.33 2.42
CA ASP A 317 -34.94 51.39 3.54
C ASP A 317 -35.76 50.14 3.62
N SER A 318 -36.18 49.57 2.49
CA SER A 318 -36.99 48.32 2.45
C SER A 318 -36.16 47.08 2.80
N SER A 319 -34.85 47.13 2.51
CA SER A 319 -33.99 45.95 2.69
C SER A 319 -33.30 45.93 4.06
N HIS A 320 -33.12 47.07 4.71
CA HIS A 320 -32.37 47.22 5.95
C HIS A 320 -33.05 48.13 6.95
N PHE A 321 -33.28 47.63 8.15
CA PHE A 321 -33.81 48.42 9.25
C PHE A 321 -32.71 49.21 9.93
N GLY A 322 -32.94 50.52 10.17
CA GLY A 322 -31.96 51.39 10.80
C GLY A 322 -30.78 51.73 9.89
N LEU A 323 -29.55 51.82 10.44
CA LEU A 323 -28.29 52.15 9.73
C LEU A 323 -28.35 53.47 8.92
N ASN A 324 -29.04 54.48 9.41
CA ASN A 324 -29.34 55.72 8.67
C ASN A 324 -28.05 56.43 8.23
N GLU A 325 -27.01 56.48 9.08
CA GLU A 325 -25.76 57.12 8.74
C GLU A 325 -25.05 56.42 7.56
N VAL A 326 -25.09 55.10 7.54
CA VAL A 326 -24.50 54.29 6.44
C VAL A 326 -25.26 54.48 5.14
N LYS A 327 -26.61 54.52 5.22
CA LYS A 327 -27.48 54.75 4.05
C LYS A 327 -27.23 56.16 3.46
N ILE A 328 -27.19 57.19 4.29
CA ILE A 328 -26.89 58.57 3.87
C ILE A 328 -25.54 58.61 3.18
N ARG A 329 -24.51 58.00 3.78
CA ARG A 329 -23.16 57.99 3.22
C ARG A 329 -23.11 57.33 1.85
N ILE A 330 -23.87 56.25 1.64
CA ILE A 330 -23.97 55.59 0.33
C ILE A 330 -24.69 56.46 -0.69
N ILE A 331 -25.81 57.10 -0.30
CA ILE A 331 -26.50 58.02 -1.20
C ILE A 331 -25.64 59.23 -1.60
N GLU A 332 -24.88 59.79 -0.68
CA GLU A 332 -23.88 60.83 -0.98
C GLU A 332 -22.84 60.32 -2.00
N TYR A 333 -22.38 59.10 -1.82
CA TYR A 333 -21.45 58.50 -2.73
C TYR A 333 -22.04 58.27 -4.13
N LEU A 334 -23.29 57.76 -4.21
CA LEU A 334 -23.98 57.58 -5.47
C LEU A 334 -24.25 58.94 -6.16
N ALA A 335 -24.57 59.98 -5.41
CA ALA A 335 -24.68 61.31 -5.93
C ALA A 335 -23.39 61.88 -6.51
N LEU A 336 -22.28 61.66 -5.81
CA LEU A 336 -20.94 62.04 -6.31
C LEU A 336 -20.56 61.28 -7.61
N LEU A 337 -20.91 59.98 -7.72
CA LEU A 337 -20.70 59.23 -8.94
C LEU A 337 -21.53 59.78 -10.13
N GLN A 338 -22.72 60.30 -9.88
CA GLN A 338 -23.52 60.90 -10.93
C GLN A 338 -22.97 62.28 -11.40
N MET A 339 -22.37 63.02 -10.48
CA MET A 339 -21.79 64.33 -10.80
C MET A 339 -20.43 64.24 -11.50
N ASN A 340 -19.60 63.23 -11.15
CA ASN A 340 -18.29 63.00 -11.70
C ASN A 340 -18.28 61.77 -12.61
N ASN A 341 -18.26 61.99 -13.91
CA ASN A 341 -18.06 60.94 -14.90
C ASN A 341 -16.63 60.33 -14.89
N ASN A 342 -15.77 60.77 -14.00
CA ASN A 342 -14.38 60.33 -13.93
C ASN A 342 -14.20 59.15 -12.97
N THR A 343 -13.54 58.15 -13.45
CA THR A 343 -13.39 56.79 -12.99
C THR A 343 -12.58 56.51 -11.72
N ASN A 344 -12.21 57.53 -10.93
CA ASN A 344 -11.53 57.32 -9.67
C ASN A 344 -12.55 57.27 -8.49
N SER A 345 -13.40 56.23 -8.55
CA SER A 345 -14.36 56.01 -7.48
C SER A 345 -13.64 55.47 -6.24
N PRO A 346 -13.83 56.06 -5.06
CA PRO A 346 -13.26 55.53 -3.83
C PRO A 346 -13.90 54.17 -3.51
N ILE A 347 -13.09 53.27 -2.99
CA ILE A 347 -13.55 51.95 -2.57
C ILE A 347 -14.27 52.05 -1.24
N ILE A 348 -15.53 51.63 -1.19
CA ILE A 348 -16.30 51.56 0.05
C ILE A 348 -15.98 50.26 0.76
N CYS A 349 -15.53 50.31 2.01
CA CYS A 349 -15.29 49.17 2.86
C CYS A 349 -16.31 49.11 3.99
N LEU A 350 -17.13 48.05 4.05
CA LEU A 350 -18.09 47.80 5.10
C LEU A 350 -17.45 46.94 6.20
N VAL A 351 -17.24 47.50 7.39
CA VAL A 351 -16.62 46.83 8.53
C VAL A 351 -17.66 46.62 9.64
N GLY A 352 -17.66 45.45 10.24
CA GLY A 352 -18.56 45.13 11.36
C GLY A 352 -18.58 43.66 11.70
N PRO A 353 -19.23 43.22 12.80
CA PRO A 353 -19.32 41.82 13.20
C PRO A 353 -20.05 40.97 12.18
N PRO A 354 -19.89 39.62 12.21
CA PRO A 354 -20.64 38.72 11.34
C PRO A 354 -22.14 38.83 11.61
N GLY A 355 -22.98 38.63 10.56
CA GLY A 355 -24.42 38.63 10.68
C GLY A 355 -25.16 39.99 10.64
N VAL A 356 -24.42 41.13 10.64
CA VAL A 356 -25.08 42.49 10.61
C VAL A 356 -25.53 42.93 9.23
N GLY A 357 -25.53 42.08 8.22
CA GLY A 357 -26.07 42.41 6.91
C GLY A 357 -25.11 43.08 5.91
N LYS A 358 -23.78 43.09 6.12
CA LYS A 358 -22.83 43.72 5.21
C LYS A 358 -22.94 43.27 3.74
N THR A 359 -23.05 41.96 3.54
CA THR A 359 -23.18 41.38 2.20
C THR A 359 -24.53 41.68 1.53
N THR A 360 -25.61 41.65 2.31
CA THR A 360 -26.94 42.04 1.81
C THR A 360 -27.01 43.49 1.48
N PHE A 361 -26.35 44.37 2.29
CA PHE A 361 -26.22 45.79 2.02
C PHE A 361 -25.53 46.10 0.71
N ALA A 362 -24.37 45.41 0.48
CA ALA A 362 -23.66 45.54 -0.78
C ALA A 362 -24.47 45.12 -2.00
N LYS A 363 -25.29 44.02 -1.86
CA LYS A 363 -26.21 43.58 -2.90
C LYS A 363 -27.37 44.54 -3.18
N SER A 364 -27.79 45.29 -2.18
CA SER A 364 -28.86 46.32 -2.36
C SER A 364 -28.36 47.59 -3.03
N VAL A 365 -27.05 47.85 -2.96
CA VAL A 365 -26.37 48.96 -3.65
C VAL A 365 -26.09 48.62 -5.10
N ALA A 366 -25.73 47.36 -5.39
CA ALA A 366 -25.45 46.85 -6.74
C ALA A 366 -26.72 46.65 -7.59
#